data_d6fbd48d0d7e05c37055f361ee922e30
#
_entry.id   d6fbd48d0d7e05c37055f361ee922e30
#
_cell.length_a   1.000
_cell.length_b   1.000
_cell.length_c   1.000
_cell.angle_alpha   90.00
_cell.angle_beta   90.00
_cell.angle_gamma   90.00
#
_symmetry.space_group_name_H-M   'P 1'
#
loop_
_entity.id
_entity.type
_entity.pdbx_description
1 polymer ?
#
loop_
_entity_poly.entity_id
_entity_poly.type
_entity_poly.pdbx_seq_one_letter_code
_entity_poly.pdbx_strand_id
1 'polypeptide(L)'
;MNPNRTLLFALALSSAPLASVQSPATESTAAAPQVLPGKGLAQHDFLYAGESKNRRAFIIRKGQIVWSYDDPAGRGEISDAVLLSNGNLLIAHQYAVKLISPEKKVLWNLDAPKGTEIHTAMPIGTEHVLYVQNGDPALVKVVNIKTGKTKKEFPVPVGNPKGVHGQFRHGRLTSRGTLLLAHMDMKKVCEFDVTGKEVRSWAAGNPWGVTPLKNGNILIVDRPSIREVTLAGETVSTITPSTDSPDFKMTSLQMAWRLPNGNTLVNNWFNEWGGKLDRTNPPVQAVVFTPDKNIVWVLRSWENPDLGPATTMQILDEPGAPEQVSFGDIK
;
A
#
# COMPACT_ATOMS: atom_id res chain seq x y z
N MET A 1 64.56 -0.57 -54.34
CA MET A 1 64.83 -1.88 -53.74
C MET A 1 63.75 -2.14 -52.71
N ASN A 2 63.05 -3.23 -52.90
CA ASN A 2 61.70 -3.47 -52.44
C ASN A 2 61.64 -4.08 -51.05
N PRO A 3 60.63 -3.74 -50.27
CA PRO A 3 60.38 -4.21 -48.89
C PRO A 3 59.40 -5.36 -48.83
N ASN A 4 59.46 -6.09 -47.74
CA ASN A 4 58.55 -7.21 -47.42
C ASN A 4 57.16 -6.70 -46.92
N ARG A 5 56.12 -7.23 -47.54
CA ARG A 5 54.74 -7.16 -47.05
C ARG A 5 54.49 -8.40 -46.18
N THR A 6 54.14 -8.16 -44.90
CA THR A 6 53.60 -9.17 -44.01
C THR A 6 52.06 -9.02 -44.00
N LEU A 7 51.35 -10.04 -44.48
CA LEU A 7 49.88 -10.12 -44.33
C LEU A 7 49.56 -10.64 -42.94
N LEU A 8 48.83 -9.86 -42.17
CA LEU A 8 48.13 -10.32 -40.95
C LEU A 8 46.72 -10.76 -41.36
N PHE A 9 46.42 -12.03 -41.15
CA PHE A 9 45.05 -12.55 -41.15
C PHE A 9 44.40 -12.24 -39.82
N ALA A 10 43.39 -11.40 -39.82
CA ALA A 10 42.49 -11.20 -38.66
C ALA A 10 41.40 -12.25 -38.71
N LEU A 11 41.40 -13.18 -37.76
CA LEU A 11 40.24 -14.04 -37.50
C LEU A 11 39.16 -13.20 -36.77
N ALA A 12 38.06 -12.97 -37.45
CA ALA A 12 36.84 -12.41 -36.80
C ALA A 12 36.11 -13.57 -36.09
N LEU A 13 36.16 -13.56 -34.78
CA LEU A 13 35.26 -14.36 -33.93
C LEU A 13 33.91 -13.68 -33.88
N SER A 14 32.91 -14.23 -34.57
CA SER A 14 31.51 -13.83 -34.43
C SER A 14 30.95 -14.44 -33.16
N SER A 15 30.78 -13.61 -32.13
CA SER A 15 30.00 -13.94 -30.94
C SER A 15 28.49 -13.74 -31.26
N ALA A 16 27.77 -14.84 -31.47
CA ALA A 16 26.31 -14.82 -31.51
C ALA A 16 25.76 -14.53 -30.10
N PRO A 17 24.75 -13.65 -29.92
CA PRO A 17 24.15 -13.47 -28.65
C PRO A 17 23.30 -14.69 -28.28
N LEU A 18 23.55 -15.27 -27.12
CA LEU A 18 22.67 -16.25 -26.49
C LEU A 18 21.34 -15.54 -26.16
N ALA A 19 20.31 -15.84 -26.95
CA ALA A 19 18.94 -15.47 -26.62
C ALA A 19 18.53 -16.23 -25.36
N SER A 20 18.34 -15.52 -24.28
CA SER A 20 17.71 -16.06 -23.07
C SER A 20 16.25 -16.40 -23.38
N VAL A 21 15.95 -17.67 -23.52
CA VAL A 21 14.57 -18.17 -23.58
C VAL A 21 13.98 -18.02 -22.19
N GLN A 22 13.24 -16.94 -21.98
CA GLN A 22 12.31 -16.83 -20.85
C GLN A 22 11.19 -17.83 -21.09
N SER A 23 11.15 -18.91 -20.30
CA SER A 23 9.99 -19.79 -20.24
C SER A 23 8.77 -18.94 -19.82
N PRO A 24 7.66 -18.98 -20.56
CA PRO A 24 6.44 -18.34 -20.11
C PRO A 24 6.01 -19.00 -18.80
N ALA A 25 5.80 -18.20 -17.76
CA ALA A 25 5.15 -18.67 -16.54
C ALA A 25 3.78 -19.24 -16.98
N THR A 26 3.60 -20.54 -16.81
CA THR A 26 2.31 -21.20 -17.02
C THR A 26 1.31 -20.59 -16.04
N GLU A 27 0.43 -19.70 -16.51
CA GLU A 27 -0.74 -19.28 -15.74
C GLU A 27 -1.55 -20.55 -15.43
N SER A 28 -1.78 -20.79 -14.15
CA SER A 28 -2.64 -21.88 -13.71
C SER A 28 -4.03 -21.69 -14.31
N THR A 29 -4.46 -22.58 -15.19
CA THR A 29 -5.78 -22.60 -15.79
C THR A 29 -6.84 -23.23 -14.86
N ALA A 30 -6.49 -23.53 -13.62
CA ALA A 30 -7.41 -24.07 -12.64
C ALA A 30 -8.53 -23.06 -12.32
N ALA A 31 -9.76 -23.54 -12.31
CA ALA A 31 -10.91 -22.73 -11.91
C ALA A 31 -10.72 -22.25 -10.46
N ALA A 32 -11.15 -21.02 -10.17
CA ALA A 32 -11.06 -20.47 -8.82
C ALA A 32 -11.80 -21.36 -7.81
N PRO A 33 -11.23 -21.57 -6.60
CA PRO A 33 -11.92 -22.31 -5.55
C PRO A 33 -13.30 -21.75 -5.29
N GLN A 34 -14.33 -22.60 -5.28
CA GLN A 34 -15.72 -22.19 -5.03
C GLN A 34 -15.96 -21.97 -3.53
N VAL A 35 -15.32 -22.74 -2.68
CA VAL A 35 -15.38 -22.61 -1.22
C VAL A 35 -14.13 -21.89 -0.75
N LEU A 36 -14.33 -20.74 -0.09
CA LEU A 36 -13.25 -19.93 0.45
C LEU A 36 -13.08 -20.20 1.94
N PRO A 37 -11.82 -20.20 2.44
CA PRO A 37 -11.55 -20.23 3.87
C PRO A 37 -12.24 -19.08 4.61
N GLY A 38 -12.78 -19.38 5.79
CA GLY A 38 -13.44 -18.39 6.65
C GLY A 38 -14.92 -18.15 6.29
N LYS A 39 -15.44 -17.03 6.74
CA LYS A 39 -16.87 -16.66 6.64
C LYS A 39 -17.12 -15.48 5.70
N GLY A 40 -16.26 -15.26 4.71
CA GLY A 40 -16.39 -14.15 3.76
C GLY A 40 -16.52 -12.80 4.47
N LEU A 41 -17.49 -11.98 4.06
CA LEU A 41 -17.75 -10.65 4.66
C LEU A 41 -18.10 -10.69 6.15
N ALA A 42 -18.58 -11.81 6.67
CA ALA A 42 -19.00 -11.95 8.08
C ALA A 42 -17.86 -12.37 9.02
N GLN A 43 -16.64 -12.59 8.50
CA GLN A 43 -15.49 -13.01 9.32
C GLN A 43 -15.01 -11.90 10.24
N HIS A 44 -14.95 -10.68 9.72
CA HIS A 44 -14.45 -9.49 10.41
C HIS A 44 -15.39 -8.31 10.18
N ASP A 45 -15.43 -7.41 11.15
CA ASP A 45 -15.87 -6.04 10.91
C ASP A 45 -14.68 -5.26 10.34
N PHE A 46 -14.86 -4.48 9.26
CA PHE A 46 -13.74 -3.76 8.65
C PHE A 46 -14.16 -2.53 7.86
N LEU A 47 -13.26 -1.55 7.81
CA LEU A 47 -13.21 -0.53 6.77
C LEU A 47 -12.54 -1.13 5.53
N TYR A 48 -13.08 -0.84 4.37
CA TYR A 48 -12.53 -1.20 3.07
C TYR A 48 -12.53 0.03 2.19
N ALA A 49 -11.41 0.33 1.54
CA ALA A 49 -11.37 1.35 0.52
C ALA A 49 -10.59 0.85 -0.68
N GLY A 50 -11.03 1.25 -1.86
CA GLY A 50 -10.48 0.74 -3.09
C GLY A 50 -10.35 1.78 -4.19
N GLU A 51 -9.42 1.48 -5.05
CA GLU A 51 -9.22 2.14 -6.31
C GLU A 51 -10.05 1.43 -7.37
N SER A 52 -11.25 1.93 -7.60
CA SER A 52 -12.08 1.54 -8.75
C SER A 52 -12.54 2.78 -9.47
N LYS A 53 -13.20 2.59 -10.61
CA LYS A 53 -13.88 3.68 -11.31
C LYS A 53 -14.87 4.42 -10.41
N ASN A 54 -15.32 3.78 -9.34
CA ASN A 54 -16.32 4.29 -8.42
C ASN A 54 -15.74 4.87 -7.11
N ARG A 55 -14.45 4.80 -6.86
CA ARG A 55 -13.75 5.38 -5.67
C ARG A 55 -14.58 5.33 -4.40
N ARG A 56 -14.78 4.12 -3.88
CA ARG A 56 -15.65 3.86 -2.74
C ARG A 56 -14.86 3.52 -1.49
N ALA A 57 -15.41 3.94 -0.35
CA ALA A 57 -15.09 3.40 0.94
C ALA A 57 -16.33 2.75 1.55
N PHE A 58 -16.14 1.62 2.24
CA PHE A 58 -17.22 0.86 2.88
C PHE A 58 -16.86 0.57 4.33
N ILE A 59 -17.84 0.62 5.22
CA ILE A 59 -17.75 0.01 6.55
C ILE A 59 -18.66 -1.22 6.53
N ILE A 60 -18.05 -2.38 6.72
CA ILE A 60 -18.71 -3.67 6.79
C ILE A 60 -18.77 -4.10 8.25
N ARG A 61 -19.96 -4.48 8.72
CA ARG A 61 -20.18 -5.06 10.05
C ARG A 61 -21.10 -6.25 9.95
N LYS A 62 -20.69 -7.35 10.58
CA LYS A 62 -21.45 -8.62 10.59
C LYS A 62 -21.88 -9.05 9.17
N GLY A 63 -20.99 -8.86 8.21
CA GLY A 63 -21.21 -9.23 6.81
C GLY A 63 -22.07 -8.26 6.00
N GLN A 64 -22.49 -7.13 6.55
CA GLN A 64 -23.32 -6.15 5.89
C GLN A 64 -22.60 -4.82 5.70
N ILE A 65 -22.80 -4.16 4.56
CA ILE A 65 -22.39 -2.77 4.37
C ILE A 65 -23.32 -1.89 5.21
N VAL A 66 -22.78 -1.33 6.28
CA VAL A 66 -23.53 -0.41 7.17
C VAL A 66 -23.31 1.04 6.82
N TRP A 67 -22.26 1.34 6.07
CA TRP A 67 -21.93 2.70 5.62
C TRP A 67 -21.10 2.62 4.33
N SER A 68 -21.31 3.57 3.44
CA SER A 68 -20.52 3.72 2.21
C SER A 68 -20.31 5.18 1.86
N TYR A 69 -19.23 5.49 1.21
CA TYR A 69 -18.94 6.82 0.69
C TYR A 69 -18.41 6.70 -0.74
N ASP A 70 -19.09 7.39 -1.65
CA ASP A 70 -18.62 7.59 -3.03
C ASP A 70 -18.00 8.98 -3.11
N ASP A 71 -16.73 9.08 -3.52
CA ASP A 71 -16.12 10.39 -3.65
C ASP A 71 -16.67 11.14 -4.87
N PRO A 72 -17.47 12.21 -4.66
CA PRO A 72 -18.10 12.94 -5.75
C PRO A 72 -17.12 13.75 -6.61
N ALA A 73 -15.90 13.98 -6.12
CA ALA A 73 -14.89 14.75 -6.86
C ALA A 73 -14.51 14.12 -8.21
N GLY A 74 -14.79 12.82 -8.35
CA GLY A 74 -14.72 12.15 -9.65
C GLY A 74 -13.32 11.98 -10.22
N ARG A 75 -12.24 12.23 -9.47
CA ARG A 75 -10.85 12.23 -9.92
C ARG A 75 -9.95 11.48 -8.96
N GLY A 76 -8.95 10.78 -9.53
CA GLY A 76 -7.96 10.06 -8.75
C GLY A 76 -8.47 8.74 -8.17
N GLU A 77 -7.69 8.20 -7.27
CA GLU A 77 -7.89 6.91 -6.60
C GLU A 77 -7.99 7.13 -5.08
N ILE A 78 -8.80 6.36 -4.37
CA ILE A 78 -8.66 6.31 -2.90
C ILE A 78 -7.48 5.39 -2.62
N SER A 79 -6.35 5.99 -2.28
CA SER A 79 -5.11 5.25 -2.02
C SER A 79 -4.99 4.84 -0.55
N ASP A 80 -5.48 5.65 0.39
CA ASP A 80 -5.40 5.35 1.82
C ASP A 80 -6.67 5.82 2.55
N ALA A 81 -7.06 5.10 3.60
CA ALA A 81 -8.22 5.45 4.43
C ALA A 81 -8.02 4.97 5.86
N VAL A 82 -8.44 5.79 6.82
CA VAL A 82 -8.38 5.51 8.26
C VAL A 82 -9.68 5.95 8.93
N LEU A 83 -10.38 5.01 9.56
CA LEU A 83 -11.55 5.30 10.39
C LEU A 83 -11.08 5.66 11.81
N LEU A 84 -11.37 6.88 12.24
CA LEU A 84 -11.02 7.39 13.55
C LEU A 84 -12.01 6.86 14.61
N SER A 85 -11.62 6.89 15.88
CA SER A 85 -12.45 6.43 17.00
C SER A 85 -13.76 7.19 17.15
N ASN A 86 -13.82 8.44 16.68
CA ASN A 86 -15.03 9.28 16.68
C ASN A 86 -15.95 9.01 15.47
N GLY A 87 -15.63 8.02 14.63
CA GLY A 87 -16.40 7.67 13.45
C GLY A 87 -16.10 8.49 12.20
N ASN A 88 -15.26 9.52 12.28
CA ASN A 88 -14.82 10.24 11.09
C ASN A 88 -13.87 9.39 10.23
N LEU A 89 -13.95 9.54 8.92
CA LEU A 89 -13.09 8.85 7.96
C LEU A 89 -12.09 9.84 7.34
N LEU A 90 -10.80 9.60 7.54
CA LEU A 90 -9.72 10.27 6.83
C LEU A 90 -9.40 9.49 5.57
N ILE A 91 -9.40 10.14 4.40
CA ILE A 91 -9.01 9.53 3.12
C ILE A 91 -7.93 10.36 2.42
N ALA A 92 -6.98 9.67 1.78
CA ALA A 92 -6.11 10.22 0.76
C ALA A 92 -6.54 9.68 -0.60
N HIS A 93 -6.83 10.58 -1.54
CA HIS A 93 -7.33 10.19 -2.85
C HIS A 93 -6.58 10.91 -3.98
N GLN A 94 -5.32 10.58 -4.17
CA GLN A 94 -4.40 11.08 -5.20
C GLN A 94 -4.31 12.62 -5.27
N TYR A 95 -5.42 13.34 -5.40
CA TYR A 95 -5.45 14.81 -5.61
C TYR A 95 -5.98 15.59 -4.40
N ALA A 96 -6.31 14.93 -3.31
CA ALA A 96 -6.67 15.60 -2.06
C ALA A 96 -6.57 14.67 -0.84
N VAL A 97 -6.64 15.27 0.34
CA VAL A 97 -6.93 14.61 1.61
C VAL A 97 -8.23 15.16 2.16
N LYS A 98 -9.12 14.29 2.62
CA LYS A 98 -10.43 14.67 3.18
C LYS A 98 -10.68 14.02 4.53
N LEU A 99 -11.33 14.76 5.42
CA LEU A 99 -11.95 14.22 6.61
C LEU A 99 -13.47 14.26 6.44
N ILE A 100 -14.12 13.12 6.60
CA ILE A 100 -15.54 12.90 6.29
C ILE A 100 -16.25 12.44 7.55
N SER A 101 -17.39 13.04 7.87
CA SER A 101 -18.21 12.64 9.03
C SER A 101 -18.98 11.34 8.77
N PRO A 102 -19.53 10.69 9.82
CA PRO A 102 -20.47 9.57 9.66
C PRO A 102 -21.69 9.92 8.79
N GLU A 103 -22.14 11.17 8.77
CA GLU A 103 -23.23 11.68 7.94
C GLU A 103 -22.80 12.03 6.51
N LYS A 104 -21.56 11.64 6.12
CA LYS A 104 -20.96 11.85 4.79
C LYS A 104 -20.70 13.32 4.44
N LYS A 105 -20.60 14.19 5.44
CA LYS A 105 -20.21 15.60 5.25
C LYS A 105 -18.69 15.70 5.20
N VAL A 106 -18.16 16.45 4.25
CA VAL A 106 -16.74 16.82 4.22
C VAL A 106 -16.49 17.87 5.30
N LEU A 107 -15.81 17.47 6.38
CA LEU A 107 -15.46 18.32 7.50
C LEU A 107 -14.22 19.16 7.22
N TRP A 108 -13.29 18.59 6.44
CA TRP A 108 -12.07 19.24 6.01
C TRP A 108 -11.60 18.65 4.67
N ASN A 109 -11.03 19.50 3.81
CA ASN A 109 -10.45 19.11 2.53
C ASN A 109 -9.17 19.90 2.29
N LEU A 110 -8.17 19.23 1.74
CA LEU A 110 -6.92 19.81 1.28
C LEU A 110 -6.61 19.25 -0.11
N ASP A 111 -6.68 20.11 -1.12
CA ASP A 111 -6.34 19.72 -2.49
C ASP A 111 -4.82 19.67 -2.68
N ALA A 112 -4.35 18.68 -3.41
CA ALA A 112 -2.95 18.59 -3.82
C ALA A 112 -2.63 19.74 -4.81
N PRO A 113 -1.51 20.44 -4.65
CA PRO A 113 -1.07 21.41 -5.64
C PRO A 113 -0.97 20.79 -7.03
N LYS A 114 -1.19 21.61 -8.07
CA LYS A 114 -1.12 21.15 -9.47
C LYS A 114 0.22 20.45 -9.76
N GLY A 115 0.15 19.26 -10.33
CA GLY A 115 1.34 18.46 -10.67
C GLY A 115 1.90 17.65 -9.51
N THR A 116 1.19 17.60 -8.37
CA THR A 116 1.53 16.77 -7.23
C THR A 116 0.41 15.78 -6.93
N GLU A 117 0.73 14.74 -6.13
CA GLU A 117 -0.21 13.70 -5.72
C GLU A 117 -0.05 13.38 -4.22
N ILE A 118 -1.11 12.86 -3.61
CA ILE A 118 -1.12 12.46 -2.20
C ILE A 118 -1.70 11.05 -2.11
N HIS A 119 -0.87 10.07 -1.72
CA HIS A 119 -1.27 8.66 -1.66
C HIS A 119 -1.38 8.12 -0.24
N THR A 120 -0.96 8.87 0.77
CA THR A 120 -1.04 8.46 2.17
C THR A 120 -1.31 9.63 3.08
N ALA A 121 -2.18 9.43 4.06
CA ALA A 121 -2.48 10.40 5.10
C ALA A 121 -2.76 9.68 6.42
N MET A 122 -2.28 10.26 7.52
CA MET A 122 -2.39 9.68 8.85
C MET A 122 -2.89 10.74 9.82
N PRO A 123 -3.85 10.40 10.69
CA PRO A 123 -4.26 11.30 11.77
C PRO A 123 -3.18 11.36 12.85
N ILE A 124 -3.04 12.52 13.50
CA ILE A 124 -2.27 12.70 14.74
C ILE A 124 -3.22 13.42 15.69
N GLY A 125 -3.71 12.72 16.71
CA GLY A 125 -4.85 13.19 17.49
C GLY A 125 -6.06 13.46 16.58
N THR A 126 -6.95 14.33 17.06
CA THR A 126 -8.15 14.75 16.30
C THR A 126 -7.99 16.08 15.58
N GLU A 127 -6.80 16.69 15.66
CA GLU A 127 -6.56 18.05 15.15
C GLU A 127 -5.49 18.13 14.06
N HIS A 128 -4.67 17.11 13.90
CA HIS A 128 -3.59 17.13 12.94
C HIS A 128 -3.68 15.97 11.95
N VAL A 129 -3.24 16.23 10.72
CA VAL A 129 -3.06 15.22 9.68
C VAL A 129 -1.64 15.34 9.14
N LEU A 130 -0.92 14.21 9.15
CA LEU A 130 0.31 14.05 8.39
C LEU A 130 -0.03 13.44 7.05
N TYR A 131 0.52 14.02 5.98
CA TYR A 131 0.43 13.46 4.63
C TYR A 131 1.74 13.61 3.87
N VAL A 132 1.90 12.81 2.83
CA VAL A 132 3.05 12.88 1.92
C VAL A 132 2.56 13.38 0.58
N GLN A 133 3.11 14.52 0.16
CA GLN A 133 2.89 15.10 -1.15
C GLN A 133 4.00 14.61 -2.09
N ASN A 134 3.65 13.74 -3.03
CA ASN A 134 4.52 13.37 -4.14
C ASN A 134 4.68 14.58 -5.06
N GLY A 135 5.89 14.81 -5.55
CA GLY A 135 6.18 15.96 -6.39
C GLY A 135 7.68 16.23 -6.54
N ASP A 136 8.02 17.45 -6.98
CA ASP A 136 9.39 17.93 -7.05
C ASP A 136 9.44 19.37 -6.49
N PRO A 137 9.85 19.54 -5.23
CA PRO A 137 10.22 18.51 -4.24
C PRO A 137 9.02 17.70 -3.72
N ALA A 138 9.24 16.44 -3.33
CA ALA A 138 8.28 15.72 -2.49
C ALA A 138 8.39 16.20 -1.04
N LEU A 139 7.24 16.30 -0.35
CA LEU A 139 7.17 16.92 0.97
C LEU A 139 6.37 16.03 1.95
N VAL A 140 6.89 15.90 3.17
CA VAL A 140 6.08 15.47 4.32
C VAL A 140 5.53 16.70 4.99
N LYS A 141 4.22 16.73 5.24
CA LYS A 141 3.55 17.86 5.89
C LYS A 141 2.68 17.40 7.04
N VAL A 142 2.66 18.19 8.10
CA VAL A 142 1.68 18.07 9.19
C VAL A 142 0.86 19.36 9.25
N VAL A 143 -0.43 19.22 9.09
CA VAL A 143 -1.38 20.35 9.06
C VAL A 143 -2.36 20.24 10.22
N ASN A 144 -2.63 21.35 10.89
CA ASN A 144 -3.74 21.43 11.83
C ASN A 144 -5.04 21.66 11.04
N ILE A 145 -5.96 20.70 11.09
CA ILE A 145 -7.19 20.72 10.27
C ILE A 145 -8.21 21.77 10.71
N LYS A 146 -8.15 22.25 11.96
CA LYS A 146 -9.03 23.32 12.47
C LYS A 146 -8.61 24.70 11.97
N THR A 147 -7.30 24.94 11.90
CA THR A 147 -6.75 26.27 11.56
C THR A 147 -6.22 26.36 10.14
N GLY A 148 -6.03 25.22 9.44
CA GLY A 148 -5.38 25.13 8.15
C GLY A 148 -3.85 25.39 8.19
N LYS A 149 -3.27 25.63 9.37
CA LYS A 149 -1.84 25.97 9.48
C LYS A 149 -0.96 24.74 9.40
N THR A 150 0.09 24.81 8.59
CA THR A 150 1.17 23.82 8.58
C THR A 150 1.97 23.93 9.89
N LYS A 151 2.05 22.82 10.61
CA LYS A 151 2.83 22.69 11.85
C LYS A 151 4.25 22.23 11.58
N LYS A 152 4.41 21.36 10.57
CA LYS A 152 5.69 20.79 10.17
C LYS A 152 5.70 20.57 8.67
N GLU A 153 6.85 20.83 8.06
CA GLU A 153 7.10 20.53 6.64
C GLU A 153 8.58 20.26 6.44
N PHE A 154 8.91 19.25 5.67
CA PHE A 154 10.28 18.98 5.22
C PHE A 154 10.28 18.20 3.91
N PRO A 155 11.31 18.40 3.07
CA PRO A 155 11.47 17.62 1.85
C PRO A 155 11.93 16.19 2.14
N VAL A 156 11.50 15.27 1.29
CA VAL A 156 11.99 13.90 1.24
C VAL A 156 12.63 13.63 -0.12
N PRO A 157 13.74 12.90 -0.18
CA PRO A 157 14.43 12.64 -1.44
C PRO A 157 13.55 11.79 -2.37
N VAL A 158 13.70 11.98 -3.68
CA VAL A 158 13.05 11.19 -4.74
C VAL A 158 14.08 10.70 -5.75
N GLY A 159 13.90 9.51 -6.27
CA GLY A 159 14.75 8.93 -7.30
C GLY A 159 14.39 9.48 -8.69
N ASN A 160 13.10 9.74 -8.94
CA ASN A 160 12.60 10.27 -10.20
C ASN A 160 11.64 11.45 -9.98
N PRO A 161 12.13 12.70 -10.02
CA PRO A 161 11.30 13.89 -9.83
C PRO A 161 10.14 14.00 -10.83
N LYS A 162 10.29 13.48 -12.05
CA LYS A 162 9.24 13.49 -13.09
C LYS A 162 8.21 12.39 -12.93
N GLY A 163 8.53 11.35 -12.19
CA GLY A 163 7.65 10.18 -11.98
C GLY A 163 6.76 10.32 -10.75
N VAL A 164 6.07 11.44 -10.59
CA VAL A 164 5.30 11.83 -9.39
C VAL A 164 4.43 10.69 -8.85
N HIS A 165 3.68 10.01 -9.72
CA HIS A 165 2.80 8.90 -9.34
C HIS A 165 3.54 7.71 -8.69
N GLY A 166 4.79 7.48 -9.07
CA GLY A 166 5.61 6.34 -8.62
C GLY A 166 6.55 6.62 -7.45
N GLN A 167 6.49 7.79 -6.80
CA GLN A 167 7.47 8.15 -5.76
C GLN A 167 7.20 7.43 -4.44
N PHE A 168 6.04 7.65 -3.84
CA PHE A 168 5.66 7.11 -2.54
C PHE A 168 4.27 6.49 -2.60
N ARG A 169 4.04 5.51 -1.72
CA ARG A 169 2.72 4.95 -1.44
C ARG A 169 2.43 5.04 0.06
N HIS A 170 2.06 3.95 0.71
CA HIS A 170 1.65 4.01 2.09
C HIS A 170 2.78 4.36 3.05
N GLY A 171 2.49 5.26 3.98
CA GLY A 171 3.31 5.55 5.15
C GLY A 171 2.55 5.26 6.43
N ARG A 172 3.28 5.05 7.54
CA ARG A 172 2.68 4.84 8.87
C ARG A 172 3.56 5.46 9.95
N LEU A 173 2.90 6.08 10.92
CA LEU A 173 3.56 6.57 12.13
C LEU A 173 3.88 5.40 13.05
N THR A 174 5.03 5.46 13.69
CA THR A 174 5.48 4.47 14.68
C THR A 174 5.16 4.95 16.11
N SER A 175 5.12 4.03 17.06
CA SER A 175 5.02 4.36 18.48
C SER A 175 6.23 5.17 19.01
N ARG A 176 7.32 5.24 18.26
CA ARG A 176 8.50 6.06 18.56
C ARG A 176 8.35 7.52 18.12
N GLY A 177 7.22 7.88 17.49
CA GLY A 177 7.00 9.23 16.95
C GLY A 177 7.79 9.51 15.67
N THR A 178 8.06 8.48 14.87
CA THR A 178 8.73 8.57 13.57
C THR A 178 7.79 8.17 12.44
N LEU A 179 8.13 8.50 11.20
CA LEU A 179 7.39 8.16 10.00
C LEU A 179 8.11 7.05 9.24
N LEU A 180 7.44 5.92 9.05
CA LEU A 180 7.82 4.91 8.04
C LEU A 180 7.16 5.27 6.71
N LEU A 181 7.90 5.14 5.61
CA LEU A 181 7.43 5.50 4.28
C LEU A 181 7.90 4.51 3.22
N ALA A 182 6.97 3.94 2.47
CA ALA A 182 7.27 3.10 1.31
C ALA A 182 7.71 3.98 0.14
N HIS A 183 9.00 3.92 -0.20
CA HIS A 183 9.67 4.73 -1.20
C HIS A 183 9.90 3.91 -2.48
N MET A 184 8.91 3.92 -3.38
CA MET A 184 8.87 3.03 -4.54
C MET A 184 10.00 3.29 -5.52
N ASP A 185 10.20 4.54 -5.93
CA ASP A 185 11.18 4.89 -6.97
C ASP A 185 12.64 4.74 -6.52
N MET A 186 12.89 4.77 -5.20
CA MET A 186 14.22 4.48 -4.63
C MET A 186 14.36 3.03 -4.12
N LYS A 187 13.31 2.20 -4.28
CA LYS A 187 13.32 0.77 -3.92
C LYS A 187 13.75 0.52 -2.48
N LYS A 188 13.18 1.25 -1.55
CA LYS A 188 13.46 1.11 -0.12
C LYS A 188 12.26 1.54 0.73
N VAL A 189 12.23 1.11 1.98
CA VAL A 189 11.41 1.72 3.03
C VAL A 189 12.33 2.61 3.85
N CYS A 190 11.89 3.82 4.17
CA CYS A 190 12.63 4.77 5.00
C CYS A 190 11.90 5.05 6.31
N GLU A 191 12.66 5.33 7.37
CA GLU A 191 12.15 5.89 8.62
C GLU A 191 12.71 7.29 8.79
N PHE A 192 11.82 8.27 8.95
CA PHE A 192 12.18 9.68 9.16
C PHE A 192 11.80 10.11 10.58
N ASP A 193 12.68 10.89 11.22
CA ASP A 193 12.32 11.57 12.44
C ASP A 193 11.52 12.87 12.16
N VAL A 194 11.09 13.54 13.23
CA VAL A 194 10.30 14.78 13.13
C VAL A 194 11.07 15.94 12.49
N THR A 195 12.39 15.87 12.39
CA THR A 195 13.22 16.88 11.72
C THR A 195 13.34 16.66 10.22
N GLY A 196 12.88 15.49 9.72
CA GLY A 196 13.02 15.06 8.33
C GLY A 196 14.32 14.32 8.07
N LYS A 197 15.08 13.98 9.11
CA LYS A 197 16.29 13.16 8.97
C LYS A 197 15.90 11.69 8.77
N GLU A 198 16.42 11.05 7.72
CA GLU A 198 16.35 9.60 7.56
C GLU A 198 17.20 8.94 8.65
N VAL A 199 16.54 8.22 9.56
CA VAL A 199 17.19 7.54 10.69
C VAL A 199 17.47 6.07 10.40
N ARG A 200 16.71 5.46 9.48
CA ARG A 200 16.88 4.07 9.00
C ARG A 200 16.33 3.90 7.60
N SER A 201 16.84 2.91 6.91
CA SER A 201 16.20 2.42 5.68
C SER A 201 16.43 0.92 5.49
N TRP A 202 15.52 0.29 4.73
CA TRP A 202 15.53 -1.12 4.40
C TRP A 202 15.33 -1.28 2.89
N ALA A 203 16.19 -2.06 2.24
CA ALA A 203 16.06 -2.36 0.82
C ALA A 203 14.76 -3.14 0.55
N ALA A 204 14.08 -2.75 -0.53
CA ALA A 204 12.85 -3.37 -0.98
C ALA A 204 12.77 -3.30 -2.51
N GLY A 205 12.22 -4.31 -3.17
CA GLY A 205 12.22 -4.37 -4.64
C GLY A 205 11.24 -3.39 -5.27
N ASN A 206 10.01 -3.35 -4.75
CA ASN A 206 8.94 -2.48 -5.17
C ASN A 206 7.95 -2.28 -4.00
N PRO A 207 8.34 -1.51 -2.98
CA PRO A 207 7.56 -1.38 -1.76
C PRO A 207 6.29 -0.55 -2.01
N TRP A 208 5.16 -1.12 -1.63
CA TRP A 208 3.86 -0.44 -1.68
C TRP A 208 3.40 0.00 -0.29
N GLY A 209 3.69 -0.83 0.71
CA GLY A 209 3.25 -0.57 2.06
C GLY A 209 4.28 -0.91 3.11
N VAL A 210 4.14 -0.26 4.25
CA VAL A 210 4.91 -0.55 5.45
C VAL A 210 4.03 -0.37 6.68
N THR A 211 4.14 -1.28 7.63
CA THR A 211 3.36 -1.23 8.88
C THR A 211 4.28 -1.50 10.07
N PRO A 212 4.31 -0.62 11.08
CA PRO A 212 5.04 -0.88 12.32
C PRO A 212 4.31 -1.96 13.13
N LEU A 213 5.08 -2.83 13.78
CA LEU A 213 4.58 -3.88 14.65
C LEU A 213 4.77 -3.54 16.14
N LYS A 214 3.94 -4.12 17.01
CA LYS A 214 4.03 -3.93 18.47
C LYS A 214 5.36 -4.41 19.08
N ASN A 215 5.99 -5.42 18.45
CA ASN A 215 7.30 -5.93 18.87
C ASN A 215 8.49 -5.05 18.42
N GLY A 216 8.23 -3.93 17.75
CA GLY A 216 9.22 -3.01 17.22
C GLY A 216 9.70 -3.32 15.79
N ASN A 217 9.43 -4.50 15.25
CA ASN A 217 9.68 -4.85 13.86
C ASN A 217 8.74 -4.08 12.91
N ILE A 218 8.95 -4.23 11.62
CA ILE A 218 8.07 -3.68 10.57
C ILE A 218 7.67 -4.77 9.58
N LEU A 219 6.45 -4.67 9.03
CA LEU A 219 6.06 -5.40 7.83
C LEU A 219 6.35 -4.52 6.62
N ILE A 220 7.11 -5.05 5.68
CA ILE A 220 7.34 -4.43 4.36
C ILE A 220 6.54 -5.22 3.35
N VAL A 221 5.68 -4.52 2.61
CA VAL A 221 4.92 -5.12 1.50
C VAL A 221 5.61 -4.75 0.19
N ASP A 222 6.31 -5.72 -0.37
CA ASP A 222 6.77 -5.72 -1.74
C ASP A 222 5.71 -6.36 -2.65
N ARG A 223 5.71 -6.08 -3.95
CA ARG A 223 4.72 -6.70 -4.85
C ARG A 223 4.71 -8.23 -4.82
N PRO A 224 5.86 -8.93 -4.77
CA PRO A 224 5.85 -10.39 -4.72
C PRO A 224 5.68 -10.97 -3.32
N SER A 225 5.94 -10.20 -2.25
CA SER A 225 6.01 -10.76 -0.90
C SER A 225 5.77 -9.75 0.21
N ILE A 226 5.48 -10.27 1.39
CA ILE A 226 5.43 -9.52 2.64
C ILE A 226 6.55 -10.03 3.52
N ARG A 227 7.40 -9.13 4.05
CA ARG A 227 8.49 -9.48 4.94
C ARG A 227 8.32 -8.79 6.29
N GLU A 228 8.43 -9.56 7.37
CA GLU A 228 8.70 -9.00 8.69
C GLU A 228 10.20 -8.82 8.84
N VAL A 229 10.64 -7.60 9.14
CA VAL A 229 12.05 -7.29 9.33
C VAL A 229 12.29 -6.58 10.66
N THR A 230 13.45 -6.86 11.27
CA THR A 230 13.89 -6.16 12.48
C THR A 230 14.35 -4.73 12.14
N LEU A 231 14.54 -3.90 13.16
CA LEU A 231 15.13 -2.57 12.97
C LEU A 231 16.58 -2.63 12.45
N ALA A 232 17.27 -3.75 12.66
CA ALA A 232 18.61 -4.00 12.12
C ALA A 232 18.60 -4.47 10.65
N GLY A 233 17.42 -4.77 10.09
CA GLY A 233 17.27 -5.21 8.70
C GLY A 233 17.25 -6.72 8.50
N GLU A 234 17.24 -7.50 9.57
CA GLU A 234 17.15 -8.96 9.49
C GLU A 234 15.72 -9.39 9.15
N THR A 235 15.57 -10.29 8.20
CA THR A 235 14.25 -10.86 7.85
C THR A 235 13.88 -11.95 8.87
N VAL A 236 12.78 -11.73 9.58
CA VAL A 236 12.21 -12.67 10.56
C VAL A 236 11.30 -13.68 9.88
N SER A 237 10.46 -13.24 8.97
CA SER A 237 9.54 -14.08 8.23
C SER A 237 9.23 -13.48 6.85
N THR A 238 8.81 -14.34 5.93
CA THR A 238 8.37 -13.93 4.59
C THR A 238 7.12 -14.70 4.21
N ILE A 239 6.10 -14.01 3.72
CA ILE A 239 4.94 -14.58 3.04
C ILE A 239 5.07 -14.25 1.56
N THR A 240 5.03 -15.27 0.70
CA THR A 240 5.08 -15.13 -0.75
C THR A 240 3.79 -15.74 -1.33
N PRO A 241 2.75 -14.93 -1.63
CA PRO A 241 1.45 -15.45 -1.99
C PRO A 241 1.44 -16.40 -3.19
N SER A 242 2.34 -16.24 -4.17
CA SER A 242 2.46 -17.16 -5.31
C SER A 242 2.83 -18.58 -4.91
N THR A 243 3.49 -18.78 -3.77
CA THR A 243 3.86 -20.08 -3.21
C THR A 243 3.06 -20.47 -1.99
N ASP A 244 2.75 -19.50 -1.12
CA ASP A 244 2.06 -19.75 0.14
C ASP A 244 0.51 -19.76 -0.02
N SER A 245 -0.01 -19.29 -1.16
CA SER A 245 -1.44 -19.29 -1.50
C SER A 245 -1.72 -19.45 -3.01
N PRO A 246 -1.20 -20.49 -3.66
CA PRO A 246 -1.26 -20.63 -5.12
C PRO A 246 -2.68 -20.70 -5.68
N ASP A 247 -3.65 -21.16 -4.87
CA ASP A 247 -5.06 -21.28 -5.27
C ASP A 247 -5.81 -19.94 -5.31
N PHE A 248 -5.21 -18.88 -4.77
CA PHE A 248 -5.84 -17.57 -4.68
C PHE A 248 -5.07 -16.53 -5.47
N LYS A 249 -5.66 -16.07 -6.58
CA LYS A 249 -5.02 -15.09 -7.46
C LYS A 249 -4.83 -13.75 -6.74
N MET A 250 -3.59 -13.40 -6.47
CA MET A 250 -3.17 -12.10 -5.94
C MET A 250 -2.32 -11.38 -6.99
N THR A 251 -2.76 -10.20 -7.39
CA THR A 251 -2.21 -9.47 -8.54
C THR A 251 -1.23 -8.37 -8.14
N SER A 252 -1.52 -7.70 -7.02
CA SER A 252 -0.67 -6.62 -6.51
C SER A 252 -0.93 -6.37 -5.03
N LEU A 253 0.00 -6.78 -4.21
CA LEU A 253 -0.07 -6.55 -2.76
C LEU A 253 0.04 -5.05 -2.47
N GLN A 254 -0.78 -4.55 -1.54
CA GLN A 254 -0.81 -3.13 -1.17
C GLN A 254 -0.31 -2.92 0.26
N MET A 255 -1.00 -3.48 1.22
CA MET A 255 -0.72 -3.34 2.64
C MET A 255 -0.81 -4.69 3.35
N ALA A 256 -0.15 -4.80 4.49
CA ALA A 256 -0.31 -5.91 5.41
C ALA A 256 -0.36 -5.43 6.85
N TRP A 257 -1.13 -6.13 7.69
CA TRP A 257 -1.30 -5.82 9.11
C TRP A 257 -1.17 -7.08 9.95
N ARG A 258 -0.52 -6.97 11.10
CA ARG A 258 -0.52 -8.02 12.09
C ARG A 258 -1.75 -7.87 12.97
N LEU A 259 -2.61 -8.89 12.97
CA LEU A 259 -3.80 -8.96 13.82
C LEU A 259 -3.41 -9.32 15.27
N PRO A 260 -4.29 -9.01 16.26
CA PRO A 260 -4.01 -9.30 17.67
C PRO A 260 -3.70 -10.78 17.97
N ASN A 261 -4.28 -11.71 17.21
CA ASN A 261 -4.06 -13.14 17.32
C ASN A 261 -2.76 -13.63 16.65
N GLY A 262 -1.91 -12.73 16.15
CA GLY A 262 -0.65 -13.06 15.48
C GLY A 262 -0.77 -13.36 13.99
N ASN A 263 -1.97 -13.46 13.44
CA ASN A 263 -2.19 -13.64 12.00
C ASN A 263 -1.82 -12.39 11.21
N THR A 264 -1.57 -12.55 9.92
CA THR A 264 -1.24 -11.44 9.01
C THR A 264 -2.34 -11.28 7.97
N LEU A 265 -3.04 -10.14 8.02
CA LEU A 265 -3.94 -9.69 6.96
C LEU A 265 -3.11 -9.08 5.84
N VAL A 266 -3.41 -9.46 4.61
CA VAL A 266 -2.81 -8.89 3.40
C VAL A 266 -3.92 -8.49 2.46
N ASN A 267 -3.93 -7.25 1.98
CA ASN A 267 -4.85 -6.85 0.94
C ASN A 267 -4.20 -6.83 -0.45
N ASN A 268 -5.02 -7.06 -1.45
CA ASN A 268 -4.62 -7.23 -2.84
C ASN A 268 -5.44 -6.32 -3.75
N TRP A 269 -4.74 -5.61 -4.61
CA TRP A 269 -5.31 -4.74 -5.62
C TRP A 269 -5.35 -5.41 -6.99
N PHE A 270 -6.36 -5.09 -7.78
CA PHE A 270 -6.49 -5.46 -9.17
C PHE A 270 -6.61 -4.19 -10.03
N ASN A 271 -5.82 -4.11 -11.09
CA ASN A 271 -5.82 -2.97 -11.99
C ASN A 271 -7.03 -2.97 -12.93
N GLU A 272 -8.17 -2.44 -12.48
CA GLU A 272 -9.36 -2.28 -13.33
C GLU A 272 -9.19 -1.21 -14.45
N TRP A 273 -8.19 -0.34 -14.32
CA TRP A 273 -7.90 0.68 -15.36
C TRP A 273 -7.23 0.05 -16.58
N GLY A 274 -6.38 -0.96 -16.36
CA GLY A 274 -5.59 -1.62 -17.39
C GLY A 274 -6.09 -3.00 -17.82
N GLY A 275 -7.10 -3.56 -17.16
CA GLY A 275 -7.57 -4.90 -17.41
C GLY A 275 -9.06 -5.11 -17.17
N LYS A 276 -9.60 -6.19 -17.73
CA LYS A 276 -10.94 -6.68 -17.40
C LYS A 276 -10.86 -7.72 -16.30
N LEU A 277 -11.77 -7.62 -15.34
CA LEU A 277 -11.93 -8.64 -14.31
C LEU A 277 -12.35 -9.96 -14.98
N ASP A 278 -11.54 -10.99 -14.81
CA ASP A 278 -11.93 -12.36 -15.17
C ASP A 278 -12.89 -12.90 -14.09
N ARG A 279 -14.18 -12.95 -14.40
CA ARG A 279 -15.21 -13.41 -13.46
C ARG A 279 -15.21 -14.93 -13.26
N THR A 280 -14.50 -15.68 -14.11
CA THR A 280 -14.35 -17.13 -13.93
C THR A 280 -13.24 -17.48 -12.93
N ASN A 281 -12.23 -16.63 -12.82
CA ASN A 281 -11.16 -16.73 -11.85
C ASN A 281 -10.80 -15.35 -11.30
N PRO A 282 -11.70 -14.70 -10.53
CA PRO A 282 -11.46 -13.36 -10.05
C PRO A 282 -10.39 -13.35 -8.96
N PRO A 283 -9.54 -12.32 -8.91
CA PRO A 283 -8.56 -12.17 -7.84
C PRO A 283 -9.26 -12.01 -6.49
N VAL A 284 -8.57 -12.40 -5.42
CA VAL A 284 -9.04 -12.13 -4.06
C VAL A 284 -8.67 -10.71 -3.65
N GLN A 285 -9.48 -10.07 -2.82
CA GLN A 285 -9.23 -8.72 -2.32
C GLN A 285 -8.40 -8.72 -1.02
N ALA A 286 -8.53 -9.77 -0.21
CA ALA A 286 -7.72 -9.93 1.00
C ALA A 286 -7.57 -11.40 1.39
N VAL A 287 -6.48 -11.69 2.10
CA VAL A 287 -6.18 -13.00 2.68
C VAL A 287 -5.62 -12.82 4.08
N VAL A 288 -6.00 -13.70 5.01
CA VAL A 288 -5.37 -13.78 6.34
C VAL A 288 -4.58 -15.09 6.44
N PHE A 289 -3.29 -14.93 6.72
CA PHE A 289 -2.35 -16.00 6.97
C PHE A 289 -2.08 -16.16 8.47
N THR A 290 -2.00 -17.41 8.95
CA THR A 290 -1.41 -17.69 10.26
C THR A 290 0.10 -17.48 10.25
N PRO A 291 0.80 -17.49 11.42
CA PRO A 291 2.26 -17.48 11.46
C PRO A 291 2.90 -18.64 10.68
N ASP A 292 2.24 -19.80 10.64
CA ASP A 292 2.67 -20.98 9.87
C ASP A 292 2.23 -20.93 8.40
N LYS A 293 1.75 -19.77 7.95
CA LYS A 293 1.32 -19.48 6.57
C LYS A 293 0.08 -20.27 6.09
N ASN A 294 -0.69 -20.87 7.00
CA ASN A 294 -1.98 -21.43 6.64
C ASN A 294 -2.99 -20.30 6.40
N ILE A 295 -3.86 -20.48 5.41
CA ILE A 295 -4.90 -19.49 5.09
C ILE A 295 -6.14 -19.79 5.92
N VAL A 296 -6.59 -18.78 6.70
CA VAL A 296 -7.76 -18.90 7.59
C VAL A 296 -8.93 -18.03 7.16
N TRP A 297 -8.69 -17.08 6.27
CA TRP A 297 -9.73 -16.24 5.70
C TRP A 297 -9.34 -15.71 4.32
N VAL A 298 -10.32 -15.69 3.41
CA VAL A 298 -10.18 -15.11 2.07
C VAL A 298 -11.40 -14.23 1.79
N LEU A 299 -11.16 -13.00 1.35
CA LEU A 299 -12.19 -12.09 0.86
C LEU A 299 -12.14 -12.06 -0.67
N ARG A 300 -13.26 -12.47 -1.29
CA ARG A 300 -13.51 -12.37 -2.72
C ARG A 300 -14.96 -11.92 -2.92
N SER A 301 -15.16 -10.64 -3.16
CA SER A 301 -16.48 -10.00 -3.23
C SER A 301 -16.54 -9.02 -4.41
N TRP A 302 -16.76 -9.60 -5.61
CA TRP A 302 -16.90 -8.90 -6.87
C TRP A 302 -18.35 -8.83 -7.37
N GLU A 303 -19.28 -9.42 -6.59
CA GLU A 303 -20.72 -9.42 -6.84
C GLU A 303 -21.46 -9.51 -5.50
N ASN A 304 -22.50 -8.71 -5.35
CA ASN A 304 -23.43 -8.74 -4.22
C ASN A 304 -22.81 -8.82 -2.81
N PRO A 305 -21.99 -7.86 -2.38
CA PRO A 305 -21.65 -6.59 -3.05
C PRO A 305 -20.38 -6.69 -3.91
N ASP A 306 -20.27 -5.83 -4.92
CA ASP A 306 -18.99 -5.55 -5.58
C ASP A 306 -18.23 -4.48 -4.78
N LEU A 307 -17.18 -4.90 -4.09
CA LEU A 307 -16.32 -3.98 -3.31
C LEU A 307 -15.25 -3.31 -4.15
N GLY A 308 -15.01 -3.81 -5.38
CA GLY A 308 -13.89 -3.37 -6.20
C GLY A 308 -12.51 -3.81 -5.66
N PRO A 309 -11.42 -3.31 -6.24
CA PRO A 309 -10.05 -3.58 -5.77
C PRO A 309 -9.76 -2.93 -4.41
N ALA A 310 -8.97 -3.61 -3.57
CA ALA A 310 -8.57 -3.10 -2.26
C ALA A 310 -7.25 -2.32 -2.32
N THR A 311 -7.25 -1.05 -1.95
CA THR A 311 -6.00 -0.29 -1.72
C THR A 311 -5.63 -0.29 -0.24
N THR A 312 -6.62 -0.24 0.65
CA THR A 312 -6.41 -0.30 2.09
C THR A 312 -7.60 -0.95 2.79
N MET A 313 -7.32 -1.52 3.97
CA MET A 313 -8.30 -2.09 4.87
C MET A 313 -7.93 -1.75 6.32
N GLN A 314 -8.93 -1.69 7.22
CA GLN A 314 -8.73 -1.59 8.66
C GLN A 314 -9.71 -2.52 9.35
N ILE A 315 -9.19 -3.49 10.11
CA ILE A 315 -10.03 -4.39 10.92
C ILE A 315 -10.61 -3.60 12.09
N LEU A 316 -11.90 -3.80 12.34
CA LEU A 316 -12.70 -3.08 13.33
C LEU A 316 -13.34 -4.02 14.36
N ASP A 317 -12.85 -5.26 14.47
CA ASP A 317 -13.36 -6.26 15.43
C ASP A 317 -13.20 -5.80 16.87
N GLU A 318 -12.14 -5.02 17.13
CA GLU A 318 -11.89 -4.41 18.42
C GLU A 318 -11.91 -2.88 18.28
N PRO A 319 -12.40 -2.16 19.29
CA PRO A 319 -12.28 -0.70 19.31
C PRO A 319 -10.82 -0.27 19.18
N GLY A 320 -10.57 0.71 18.34
CA GLY A 320 -9.24 1.27 18.11
C GLY A 320 -9.28 2.78 18.01
N ALA A 321 -8.17 3.41 18.29
CA ALA A 321 -7.97 4.85 18.14
C ALA A 321 -6.68 5.07 17.35
N PRO A 322 -6.71 4.90 16.00
CA PRO A 322 -5.54 5.04 15.15
C PRO A 322 -4.95 6.44 15.17
N GLU A 323 -5.74 7.42 15.60
CA GLU A 323 -5.30 8.80 15.83
C GLU A 323 -4.46 8.99 17.11
N GLN A 324 -4.44 8.01 18.04
CA GLN A 324 -3.62 8.07 19.25
C GLN A 324 -2.15 7.74 18.97
N VAL A 325 -1.58 8.49 18.04
CA VAL A 325 -0.17 8.43 17.65
C VAL A 325 0.44 9.83 17.71
N SER A 326 1.75 9.92 17.72
CA SER A 326 2.48 11.18 17.68
C SER A 326 3.50 11.21 16.56
N PHE A 327 3.90 12.42 16.17
CA PHE A 327 5.06 12.64 15.32
C PHE A 327 5.98 13.63 16.04
N GLY A 328 7.00 13.10 16.68
CA GLY A 328 7.79 13.86 17.64
C GLY A 328 6.92 14.38 18.78
N ASP A 329 6.90 15.70 18.96
CA ASP A 329 6.11 16.43 19.97
C ASP A 329 4.68 16.77 19.55
N ILE A 330 4.31 16.54 18.29
CA ILE A 330 2.96 16.73 17.77
C ILE A 330 2.08 15.55 18.17
N LYS A 331 0.97 15.84 18.89
CA LYS A 331 0.01 14.84 19.38
C LYS A 331 -1.39 15.13 18.88
#